data_c821f6eb9fbd17cde0d601082e38b03b
#
_entry.id   c821f6eb9fbd17cde0d601082e38b03b
#
_cell.length_a   1.000
_cell.length_b   1.000
_cell.length_c   1.000
_cell.angle_alpha   90.00
_cell.angle_beta   90.00
_cell.angle_gamma   90.00
#
_symmetry.space_group_name_H-M   'P 1'
#
loop_
_entity.id
_entity.type
_entity.pdbx_description
1 polymer ?
#
loop_
_entity_poly.entity_id
_entity_poly.type
_entity_poly.pdbx_seq_one_letter_code
_entity_poly.pdbx_strand_id
1 'polypeptide(L)'
;SEKGTLGALKEAKKQGVIRFIGASGHVYPSRFHKVMDTGEIDVVMNAVNFILQHIYNFEDKVWSRARLNNLGLVAMKVFGGAVGKDHSRISADQHEEALRYAFTLPGVATAVIGMKSKKELLQNVEAVKNVKPLSAMAMNDLSRKGLTEAQSEKWGPIHGKPVI
;
A
#
# COMPACT_ATOMS: atom_id res chain seq x y z
N SER A 1 -8.37 24.14 -1.95
CA SER A 1 -9.32 25.25 -2.21
C SER A 1 -10.68 24.66 -2.55
N GLU A 2 -11.74 25.36 -2.24
CA GLU A 2 -13.13 24.98 -2.59
C GLU A 2 -13.34 24.79 -4.10
N LYS A 3 -12.47 25.38 -4.92
CA LYS A 3 -12.50 25.26 -6.39
C LYS A 3 -11.60 24.15 -6.95
N GLY A 4 -10.91 23.37 -6.11
CA GLY A 4 -10.01 22.29 -6.55
C GLY A 4 -10.66 20.91 -6.49
N THR A 5 -9.86 19.88 -6.78
CA THR A 5 -10.31 18.46 -6.76
C THR A 5 -11.01 18.07 -5.46
N LEU A 6 -10.46 18.50 -4.31
CA LEU A 6 -11.07 18.19 -3.02
C LEU A 6 -12.46 18.84 -2.88
N GLY A 7 -12.63 20.08 -3.33
CA GLY A 7 -13.94 20.74 -3.32
C GLY A 7 -14.99 20.01 -4.17
N ALA A 8 -14.61 19.56 -5.37
CA ALA A 8 -15.50 18.77 -6.22
C ALA A 8 -15.88 17.41 -5.58
N LEU A 9 -14.93 16.74 -4.93
CA LEU A 9 -15.20 15.49 -4.21
C LEU A 9 -16.11 15.70 -2.99
N LYS A 10 -15.93 16.78 -2.24
CA LYS A 10 -16.82 17.15 -1.13
C LYS A 10 -18.25 17.38 -1.61
N GLU A 11 -18.41 18.10 -2.72
CA GLU A 11 -19.75 18.33 -3.30
C GLU A 11 -20.39 17.03 -3.77
N ALA A 12 -19.64 16.15 -4.44
CA ALA A 12 -20.12 14.82 -4.82
C ALA A 12 -20.52 13.95 -3.60
N LYS A 13 -19.76 14.04 -2.50
CA LYS A 13 -20.09 13.35 -1.24
C LYS A 13 -21.36 13.93 -0.63
N LYS A 14 -21.52 15.26 -0.61
CA LYS A 14 -22.72 15.94 -0.12
C LYS A 14 -23.98 15.58 -0.93
N GLN A 15 -23.83 15.42 -2.25
CA GLN A 15 -24.90 15.00 -3.14
C GLN A 15 -25.21 13.49 -3.07
N GLY A 16 -24.45 12.70 -2.30
CA GLY A 16 -24.60 11.26 -2.19
C GLY A 16 -24.11 10.46 -3.42
N VAL A 17 -23.43 11.11 -4.37
CA VAL A 17 -22.84 10.47 -5.56
C VAL A 17 -21.69 9.53 -5.14
N ILE A 18 -20.90 9.95 -4.16
CA ILE A 18 -19.86 9.13 -3.53
C ILE A 18 -20.07 9.08 -2.02
N ARG A 19 -19.65 8.00 -1.41
CA ARG A 19 -19.74 7.81 0.05
C ARG A 19 -18.48 8.24 0.78
N PHE A 20 -17.32 7.99 0.19
CA PHE A 20 -16.01 8.19 0.80
C PHE A 20 -15.06 8.90 -0.16
N ILE A 21 -14.13 9.66 0.41
CA ILE A 21 -13.05 10.33 -0.31
C ILE A 21 -11.74 9.67 0.09
N GLY A 22 -10.91 9.31 -0.88
CA GLY A 22 -9.62 8.70 -0.62
C GLY A 22 -8.47 9.41 -1.29
N ALA A 23 -7.27 9.22 -0.74
CA ALA A 23 -6.03 9.67 -1.34
C ALA A 23 -5.11 8.47 -1.60
N SER A 24 -4.48 8.44 -2.79
CA SER A 24 -3.53 7.39 -3.15
C SER A 24 -2.17 7.94 -3.54
N GLY A 25 -1.11 7.18 -3.29
CA GLY A 25 0.23 7.56 -3.71
C GLY A 25 1.27 6.49 -3.44
N HIS A 26 2.33 6.50 -4.27
CA HIS A 26 3.42 5.52 -4.23
C HIS A 26 4.68 6.05 -3.55
N VAL A 27 4.82 7.37 -3.48
CA VAL A 27 6.02 8.08 -3.03
C VAL A 27 5.62 9.29 -2.20
N TYR A 28 6.59 9.93 -1.54
CA TYR A 28 6.40 11.16 -0.76
C TYR A 28 5.38 11.03 0.40
N PRO A 29 5.66 10.20 1.42
CA PRO A 29 4.79 10.05 2.59
C PRO A 29 4.37 11.38 3.21
N SER A 30 5.26 12.38 3.25
CA SER A 30 4.99 13.70 3.82
C SER A 30 3.80 14.44 3.18
N ARG A 31 3.48 14.17 1.92
CA ARG A 31 2.32 14.79 1.25
C ARG A 31 0.99 14.32 1.85
N PHE A 32 0.94 13.11 2.39
CA PHE A 32 -0.26 12.56 3.02
C PHE A 32 -0.64 13.26 4.30
N HIS A 33 0.34 13.80 5.05
CA HIS A 33 0.04 14.60 6.24
C HIS A 33 -0.82 15.82 5.90
N LYS A 34 -0.46 16.56 4.84
CA LYS A 34 -1.24 17.73 4.38
C LYS A 34 -2.65 17.34 3.95
N VAL A 35 -2.81 16.17 3.31
CA VAL A 35 -4.13 15.70 2.90
C VAL A 35 -4.96 15.27 4.11
N MET A 36 -4.36 14.60 5.08
CA MET A 36 -5.02 14.23 6.34
C MET A 36 -5.37 15.45 7.21
N ASP A 37 -4.57 16.53 7.15
CA ASP A 37 -4.84 17.78 7.87
C ASP A 37 -6.13 18.44 7.43
N THR A 38 -6.64 18.13 6.23
CA THR A 38 -7.92 18.66 5.77
C THR A 38 -9.11 18.11 6.55
N GLY A 39 -8.98 16.95 7.19
CA GLY A 39 -10.09 16.23 7.84
C GLY A 39 -11.15 15.66 6.91
N GLU A 40 -10.92 15.70 5.58
CA GLU A 40 -11.96 15.42 4.57
C GLU A 40 -11.80 14.06 3.89
N ILE A 41 -10.71 13.31 4.21
CA ILE A 41 -10.47 12.00 3.61
C ILE A 41 -10.87 10.88 4.56
N ASP A 42 -11.39 9.83 3.97
CA ASP A 42 -11.86 8.63 4.67
C ASP A 42 -10.89 7.44 4.46
N VAL A 43 -10.09 7.45 3.39
CA VAL A 43 -9.25 6.32 2.99
C VAL A 43 -7.89 6.78 2.48
N VAL A 44 -6.84 6.06 2.83
CA VAL A 44 -5.51 6.19 2.22
C VAL A 44 -5.09 4.88 1.55
N MET A 45 -4.57 4.97 0.33
CA MET A 45 -4.05 3.84 -0.42
C MET A 45 -2.57 4.06 -0.77
N ASN A 46 -1.70 3.24 -0.22
CA ASN A 46 -0.26 3.41 -0.35
C ASN A 46 0.46 2.14 -0.80
N ALA A 47 1.65 2.35 -1.37
CA ALA A 47 2.54 1.27 -1.77
C ALA A 47 3.18 0.63 -0.54
N VAL A 48 2.82 -0.61 -0.26
CA VAL A 48 3.19 -1.34 0.95
C VAL A 48 3.58 -2.78 0.63
N ASN A 49 4.78 -3.16 0.99
CA ASN A 49 5.29 -4.52 1.08
C ASN A 49 6.57 -4.53 1.91
N PHE A 50 7.06 -5.69 2.27
CA PHE A 50 8.23 -5.86 3.16
C PHE A 50 9.54 -5.26 2.62
N ILE A 51 9.62 -4.89 1.33
CA ILE A 51 10.76 -4.20 0.72
C ILE A 51 10.54 -2.69 0.72
N LEU A 52 9.34 -2.23 0.32
CA LEU A 52 9.00 -0.81 0.27
C LEU A 52 8.93 -0.16 1.65
N GLN A 53 8.79 -0.94 2.72
CA GLN A 53 8.98 -0.50 4.10
C GLN A 53 10.34 0.21 4.27
N HIS A 54 11.38 -0.29 3.64
CA HIS A 54 12.74 0.27 3.75
C HIS A 54 13.04 1.40 2.75
N ILE A 55 12.12 1.67 1.83
CA ILE A 55 12.27 2.72 0.82
C ILE A 55 11.39 3.93 1.16
N TYR A 56 10.11 3.73 1.37
CA TYR A 56 9.14 4.81 1.63
C TYR A 56 8.59 4.82 3.05
N ASN A 57 8.45 3.65 3.66
CA ASN A 57 7.92 3.45 5.01
C ASN A 57 6.57 4.14 5.24
N PHE A 58 5.60 3.83 4.39
CA PHE A 58 4.24 4.33 4.59
C PHE A 58 3.59 3.80 5.87
N GLU A 59 3.99 2.61 6.29
CA GLU A 59 3.49 1.93 7.49
C GLU A 59 3.65 2.79 8.73
N ASP A 60 4.84 3.36 8.93
CA ASP A 60 5.12 4.21 10.09
C ASP A 60 4.83 5.68 9.79
N LYS A 61 5.27 6.18 8.62
CA LYS A 61 5.21 7.61 8.31
C LYS A 61 3.78 8.11 8.02
N VAL A 62 2.87 7.24 7.57
CA VAL A 62 1.50 7.65 7.18
C VAL A 62 0.43 6.86 7.94
N TRP A 63 0.53 5.53 7.95
CA TRP A 63 -0.54 4.68 8.46
C TRP A 63 -0.70 4.73 9.98
N SER A 64 0.38 5.04 10.73
CA SER A 64 0.28 5.30 12.16
C SER A 64 -0.72 6.43 12.46
N ARG A 65 -0.59 7.55 11.74
CA ARG A 65 -1.51 8.66 11.86
C ARG A 65 -2.89 8.38 11.26
N ALA A 66 -2.93 7.69 10.13
CA ALA A 66 -4.19 7.32 9.49
C ALA A 66 -5.08 6.48 10.43
N ARG A 67 -4.48 5.53 11.17
CA ARG A 67 -5.19 4.74 12.19
C ARG A 67 -5.73 5.61 13.33
N LEU A 68 -4.95 6.57 13.82
CA LEU A 68 -5.40 7.50 14.86
C LEU A 68 -6.60 8.34 14.39
N ASN A 69 -6.67 8.65 13.11
CA ASN A 69 -7.76 9.37 12.48
C ASN A 69 -8.90 8.45 11.98
N ASN A 70 -8.85 7.16 12.29
CA ASN A 70 -9.82 6.14 11.88
C ASN A 70 -10.04 6.09 10.35
N LEU A 71 -8.98 6.27 9.55
CA LEU A 71 -9.03 6.18 8.10
C LEU A 71 -8.91 4.71 7.65
N GLY A 72 -9.60 4.36 6.58
CA GLY A 72 -9.44 3.08 5.91
C GLY A 72 -8.04 2.94 5.29
N LEU A 73 -7.40 1.78 5.49
CA LEU A 73 -6.07 1.49 4.96
C LEU A 73 -6.15 0.50 3.81
N VAL A 74 -5.67 0.90 2.65
CA VAL A 74 -5.62 0.07 1.45
C VAL A 74 -4.16 -0.12 1.03
N ALA A 75 -3.71 -1.38 1.02
CA ALA A 75 -2.38 -1.71 0.50
C ALA A 75 -2.40 -1.81 -1.02
N MET A 76 -1.45 -1.18 -1.70
CA MET A 76 -1.19 -1.41 -3.11
C MET A 76 0.28 -1.74 -3.37
N LYS A 77 0.61 -2.19 -4.56
CA LYS A 77 1.98 -2.62 -4.90
C LYS A 77 2.50 -3.74 -4.00
N VAL A 78 1.61 -4.55 -3.44
CA VAL A 78 1.96 -5.66 -2.55
C VAL A 78 2.98 -6.60 -3.20
N PHE A 79 2.89 -6.82 -4.52
CA PHE A 79 3.88 -7.56 -5.32
C PHE A 79 4.94 -6.66 -5.96
N GLY A 80 5.12 -5.43 -5.48
CA GLY A 80 6.14 -4.49 -5.95
C GLY A 80 5.80 -3.69 -7.21
N GLY A 81 4.68 -3.98 -7.85
CA GLY A 81 4.25 -3.33 -9.10
C GLY A 81 4.95 -3.88 -10.34
N ALA A 82 4.51 -3.45 -11.51
CA ALA A 82 5.01 -3.90 -12.80
C ALA A 82 6.38 -3.28 -13.15
N VAL A 83 7.23 -4.06 -13.81
CA VAL A 83 8.52 -3.62 -14.35
C VAL A 83 8.70 -4.22 -15.74
N GLY A 84 8.79 -3.39 -16.76
CA GLY A 84 8.93 -3.84 -18.14
C GLY A 84 7.78 -4.77 -18.53
N LYS A 85 8.11 -5.99 -18.95
CA LYS A 85 7.12 -7.04 -19.26
C LYS A 85 6.66 -7.82 -18.04
N ASP A 86 7.37 -7.69 -16.91
CA ASP A 86 7.03 -8.38 -15.67
C ASP A 86 5.96 -7.57 -14.91
N HIS A 87 4.99 -8.28 -14.34
CA HIS A 87 3.88 -7.66 -13.62
C HIS A 87 4.13 -7.54 -12.14
N SER A 88 5.22 -8.11 -11.68
CA SER A 88 5.59 -8.19 -10.28
C SER A 88 7.09 -8.09 -10.12
N ARG A 89 7.54 -7.19 -9.23
CA ARG A 89 8.95 -7.15 -8.82
C ARG A 89 9.28 -8.21 -7.80
N ILE A 90 8.31 -8.54 -6.95
CA ILE A 90 8.43 -9.67 -6.02
C ILE A 90 8.20 -10.94 -6.83
N SER A 91 9.07 -11.92 -6.68
CA SER A 91 8.96 -13.20 -7.39
C SER A 91 7.72 -13.99 -6.97
N ALA A 92 7.19 -14.80 -7.88
CA ALA A 92 5.90 -15.46 -7.70
C ALA A 92 5.86 -16.40 -6.47
N ASP A 93 6.98 -17.01 -6.12
CA ASP A 93 7.14 -17.86 -4.93
C ASP A 93 7.03 -17.07 -3.60
N GLN A 94 7.17 -15.75 -3.64
CA GLN A 94 7.07 -14.86 -2.48
C GLN A 94 5.72 -14.13 -2.40
N HIS A 95 4.81 -14.33 -3.36
CA HIS A 95 3.52 -13.61 -3.38
C HIS A 95 2.67 -13.89 -2.15
N GLU A 96 2.63 -15.12 -1.67
CA GLU A 96 1.88 -15.46 -0.46
C GLU A 96 2.46 -14.75 0.77
N GLU A 97 3.79 -14.74 0.92
CA GLU A 97 4.45 -14.01 2.01
C GLU A 97 4.16 -12.50 1.95
N ALA A 98 4.19 -11.92 0.74
CA ALA A 98 3.90 -10.51 0.55
C ALA A 98 2.45 -10.16 0.91
N LEU A 99 1.48 -11.01 0.57
CA LEU A 99 0.09 -10.87 0.98
C LEU A 99 -0.06 -10.99 2.50
N ARG A 100 0.55 -12.01 3.08
CA ARG A 100 0.53 -12.21 4.54
C ARG A 100 1.16 -11.04 5.27
N TYR A 101 2.28 -10.49 4.77
CA TYR A 101 2.88 -9.27 5.30
C TYR A 101 1.86 -8.12 5.32
N ALA A 102 1.25 -7.82 4.16
CA ALA A 102 0.31 -6.70 4.05
C ALA A 102 -0.89 -6.85 5.00
N PHE A 103 -1.48 -8.06 5.09
CA PHE A 103 -2.63 -8.31 5.96
C PHE A 103 -2.27 -8.52 7.44
N THR A 104 -0.98 -8.64 7.78
CA THR A 104 -0.51 -8.63 9.17
C THR A 104 -0.42 -7.21 9.73
N LEU A 105 -0.26 -6.21 8.85
CA LEU A 105 -0.19 -4.81 9.28
C LEU A 105 -1.51 -4.35 9.88
N PRO A 106 -1.48 -3.68 11.05
CA PRO A 106 -2.69 -3.30 11.75
C PRO A 106 -3.61 -2.39 10.91
N GLY A 107 -4.89 -2.77 10.80
CA GLY A 107 -5.93 -1.95 10.17
C GLY A 107 -6.01 -2.07 8.65
N VAL A 108 -5.21 -2.92 8.00
CA VAL A 108 -5.33 -3.15 6.56
C VAL A 108 -6.64 -3.87 6.26
N ALA A 109 -7.53 -3.20 5.53
CA ALA A 109 -8.84 -3.73 5.17
C ALA A 109 -8.84 -4.45 3.82
N THR A 110 -7.96 -4.03 2.91
CA THR A 110 -7.91 -4.61 1.56
C THR A 110 -6.55 -4.38 0.90
N ALA A 111 -6.24 -5.21 -0.09
CA ALA A 111 -5.05 -5.09 -0.92
C ALA A 111 -5.43 -5.05 -2.41
N VAL A 112 -4.86 -4.08 -3.13
CA VAL A 112 -5.01 -3.96 -4.59
C VAL A 112 -3.80 -4.59 -5.25
N ILE A 113 -4.03 -5.68 -5.97
CA ILE A 113 -3.01 -6.45 -6.67
C ILE A 113 -3.36 -6.63 -8.14
N GLY A 114 -2.33 -6.60 -9.00
CA GLY A 114 -2.49 -6.87 -10.43
C GLY A 114 -2.61 -8.38 -10.70
N MET A 115 -3.44 -8.75 -11.67
CA MET A 115 -3.63 -10.11 -12.13
C MET A 115 -3.79 -10.10 -13.66
N LYS A 116 -3.17 -11.04 -14.37
CA LYS A 116 -3.22 -11.16 -15.82
C LYS A 116 -4.07 -12.33 -16.30
N SER A 117 -4.31 -13.29 -15.44
CA SER A 117 -4.96 -14.53 -15.81
C SER A 117 -5.96 -14.97 -14.76
N LYS A 118 -6.94 -15.80 -15.20
CA LYS A 118 -7.86 -16.45 -14.27
C LYS A 118 -7.13 -17.29 -13.23
N LYS A 119 -6.01 -17.91 -13.61
CA LYS A 119 -5.19 -18.70 -12.70
C LYS A 119 -4.64 -17.83 -11.56
N GLU A 120 -4.06 -16.67 -11.88
CA GLU A 120 -3.54 -15.74 -10.86
C GLU A 120 -4.66 -15.20 -9.96
N LEU A 121 -5.83 -14.89 -10.54
CA LEU A 121 -6.99 -14.47 -9.76
C LEU A 121 -7.36 -15.54 -8.72
N LEU A 122 -7.51 -16.79 -9.14
CA LEU A 122 -7.90 -17.88 -8.26
C LEU A 122 -6.83 -18.14 -7.18
N GLN A 123 -5.55 -18.11 -7.53
CA GLN A 123 -4.45 -18.24 -6.58
C GLN A 123 -4.48 -17.13 -5.52
N ASN A 124 -4.65 -15.87 -5.94
CA ASN A 124 -4.71 -14.74 -5.01
C ASN A 124 -5.93 -14.80 -4.09
N VAL A 125 -7.11 -15.18 -4.64
CA VAL A 125 -8.32 -15.36 -3.83
C VAL A 125 -8.13 -16.46 -2.78
N GLU A 126 -7.53 -17.58 -3.16
CA GLU A 126 -7.29 -18.69 -2.23
C GLU A 126 -6.27 -18.31 -1.15
N ALA A 127 -5.20 -17.62 -1.54
CA ALA A 127 -4.20 -17.12 -0.59
C ALA A 127 -4.82 -16.18 0.45
N VAL A 128 -5.74 -15.28 0.02
CA VAL A 128 -6.39 -14.33 0.95
C VAL A 128 -7.44 -15.01 1.83
N LYS A 129 -8.22 -15.96 1.30
CA LYS A 129 -9.20 -16.72 2.11
C LYS A 129 -8.55 -17.43 3.28
N ASN A 130 -7.34 -17.93 3.09
CA ASN A 130 -6.59 -18.71 4.07
C ASN A 130 -5.50 -17.89 4.76
N VAL A 131 -5.47 -16.56 4.56
CA VAL A 131 -4.44 -15.70 5.11
C VAL A 131 -4.44 -15.77 6.64
N LYS A 132 -3.26 -16.12 7.19
CA LYS A 132 -3.01 -16.05 8.63
C LYS A 132 -1.96 -14.99 8.89
N PRO A 133 -2.15 -14.13 9.89
CA PRO A 133 -1.13 -13.17 10.27
C PRO A 133 0.23 -13.85 10.48
N LEU A 134 1.28 -13.14 10.12
CA LEU A 134 2.65 -13.58 10.41
C LEU A 134 2.95 -13.38 11.90
N SER A 135 3.76 -14.27 12.46
CA SER A 135 4.31 -14.05 13.81
C SER A 135 5.28 -12.86 13.80
N ALA A 136 5.55 -12.27 14.97
CA ALA A 136 6.52 -11.19 15.10
C ALA A 136 7.92 -11.60 14.57
N MET A 137 8.32 -12.86 14.80
CA MET A 137 9.57 -13.40 14.27
C MET A 137 9.56 -13.43 12.74
N ALA A 138 8.50 -13.94 12.12
CA ALA A 138 8.37 -13.99 10.67
C ALA A 138 8.32 -12.58 10.04
N MET A 139 7.67 -11.61 10.70
CA MET A 139 7.70 -10.20 10.27
C MET A 139 9.11 -9.63 10.31
N ASN A 140 9.88 -9.89 11.36
CA ASN A 140 11.27 -9.47 11.48
C ASN A 140 12.17 -10.11 10.42
N ASP A 141 11.96 -11.40 10.12
CA ASP A 141 12.72 -12.10 9.08
C ASP A 141 12.44 -11.53 7.69
N LEU A 142 11.17 -11.28 7.37
CA LEU A 142 10.78 -10.61 6.14
C LEU A 142 11.31 -9.18 6.07
N SER A 143 11.30 -8.43 7.16
CA SER A 143 11.86 -7.08 7.20
C SER A 143 13.36 -7.09 6.89
N ARG A 144 14.13 -8.03 7.47
CA ARG A 144 15.57 -8.18 7.17
C ARG A 144 15.81 -8.53 5.70
N LYS A 145 15.04 -9.47 5.16
CA LYS A 145 15.07 -9.83 3.73
C LYS A 145 14.76 -8.62 2.86
N GLY A 146 13.72 -7.88 3.22
CA GLY A 146 13.31 -6.66 2.54
C GLY A 146 14.36 -5.56 2.55
N LEU A 147 15.09 -5.39 3.66
CA LEU A 147 16.20 -4.43 3.74
C LEU A 147 17.32 -4.76 2.75
N THR A 148 17.69 -6.03 2.63
CA THR A 148 18.70 -6.48 1.67
C THR A 148 18.22 -6.26 0.22
N GLU A 149 16.99 -6.63 -0.08
CA GLU A 149 16.40 -6.42 -1.41
C GLU A 149 16.29 -4.94 -1.79
N ALA A 150 15.92 -4.08 -0.85
CA ALA A 150 15.76 -2.64 -1.07
C ALA A 150 17.07 -1.96 -1.52
N GLN A 151 18.21 -2.54 -1.21
CA GLN A 151 19.54 -2.06 -1.61
C GLN A 151 19.95 -2.52 -3.01
N SER A 152 19.22 -3.44 -3.61
CA SER A 152 19.52 -3.97 -4.95
C SER A 152 19.14 -2.97 -6.06
N GLU A 153 19.80 -3.08 -7.21
CA GLU A 153 19.46 -2.27 -8.39
C GLU A 153 18.01 -2.46 -8.85
N LYS A 154 17.45 -3.64 -8.63
CA LYS A 154 16.06 -3.99 -8.95
C LYS A 154 15.07 -3.05 -8.26
N TRP A 155 15.38 -2.61 -7.03
CA TRP A 155 14.55 -1.73 -6.21
C TRP A 155 15.07 -0.30 -6.14
N GLY A 156 16.18 -0.02 -6.81
CA GLY A 156 16.73 1.32 -6.99
C GLY A 156 15.69 2.29 -7.56
N PRO A 157 16.03 3.53 -7.89
CA PRO A 157 15.11 4.66 -8.02
C PRO A 157 14.02 4.44 -9.07
N ILE A 158 12.96 3.73 -8.66
CA ILE A 158 11.74 3.50 -9.46
C ILE A 158 11.00 4.81 -9.66
N HIS A 159 11.17 5.75 -8.75
CA HIS A 159 10.46 7.02 -8.68
C HIS A 159 11.35 8.16 -8.17
N GLY A 160 12.64 8.15 -8.51
CA GLY A 160 13.62 9.09 -7.97
C GLY A 160 14.19 8.63 -6.61
N LYS A 161 15.27 9.28 -6.17
CA LYS A 161 15.88 8.97 -4.87
C LYS A 161 14.84 9.13 -3.76
N PRO A 162 14.85 8.27 -2.72
CA PRO A 162 14.03 8.50 -1.54
C PRO A 162 14.30 9.92 -1.06
N VAL A 163 13.28 10.70 -0.92
CA VAL A 163 13.38 11.99 -0.23
C VAL A 163 13.48 11.63 1.25
N ILE A 164 14.70 11.70 1.75
CA ILE A 164 15.03 11.59 3.18
C ILE A 164 14.28 12.67 3.94
#